data_97f8144d7a4ff58ba2cefc3de9b61467
#
_entry.id   97f8144d7a4ff58ba2cefc3de9b61467
#
_cell.length_a   1.000
_cell.length_b   1.000
_cell.length_c   1.000
_cell.angle_alpha   90.00
_cell.angle_beta   90.00
_cell.angle_gamma   90.00
#
_symmetry.space_group_name_H-M   'P 1'
#
loop_
_entity.id
_entity.type
_entity.pdbx_description
1 polymer ?
#
loop_
_entity_poly.entity_id
_entity_poly.type
_entity_poly.pdbx_seq_one_letter_code
_entity_poly.pdbx_strand_id
1 'polypeptide(L)'
;LFFIGRFVGGKTSRFAFGDKIAIVEVKGVITQSSGVIEELQEYLSDEGVKAIILRVDSPGGAVGPAQEIYSEVKRVQREKKVLVSMGSVAASGGYYVACAADKIMANPGTITGSIGVIVESLNVEDLFQKIGLRPEVIKSGEHKDIGSPFRKMSPEERRLLQGVLDNVHEQFIQAVAEGRKLPVEKVRGLADGRIFSGNQAKA
;
A
#
# COMPACT_ATOMS: atom_id res chain seq x y z
N LEU A 1 33.35 2.83 -9.95
CA LEU A 1 32.87 1.44 -10.17
C LEU A 1 31.73 1.18 -9.17
N PHE A 2 30.48 1.12 -9.66
CA PHE A 2 29.31 0.88 -8.82
C PHE A 2 29.10 -0.63 -8.65
N PHE A 3 29.09 -1.13 -7.41
CA PHE A 3 28.68 -2.51 -7.09
C PHE A 3 27.22 -2.54 -6.66
N ILE A 4 26.37 -3.20 -7.44
CA ILE A 4 25.01 -3.55 -7.07
C ILE A 4 25.06 -4.90 -6.35
N GLY A 5 24.92 -4.90 -5.04
CA GLY A 5 24.82 -6.11 -4.24
C GLY A 5 23.35 -6.54 -4.05
N ARG A 6 22.99 -7.71 -4.56
CA ARG A 6 21.70 -8.35 -4.32
C ARG A 6 21.80 -9.15 -3.02
N PHE A 7 21.00 -8.82 -1.99
CA PHE A 7 20.87 -9.62 -0.79
C PHE A 7 19.64 -10.51 -0.89
N VAL A 8 19.87 -11.82 -0.86
CA VAL A 8 18.85 -12.83 -0.57
C VAL A 8 19.25 -13.44 0.77
N GLY A 9 18.41 -13.27 1.77
CA GLY A 9 18.37 -13.90 3.07
C GLY A 9 19.67 -14.50 3.62
N GLY A 10 20.45 -13.68 4.34
CA GLY A 10 21.59 -14.16 5.11
C GLY A 10 22.47 -12.98 5.52
N LYS A 11 22.62 -12.73 6.83
CA LYS A 11 23.53 -11.71 7.37
C LYS A 11 24.95 -11.98 6.93
N THR A 12 25.40 -11.37 5.85
CA THR A 12 26.81 -11.25 5.52
C THR A 12 27.18 -9.78 5.55
N SER A 13 27.79 -9.36 6.66
CA SER A 13 28.48 -8.08 6.77
C SER A 13 29.59 -8.05 5.70
N ARG A 14 29.36 -7.34 4.60
CA ARG A 14 30.43 -6.97 3.66
C ARG A 14 30.87 -5.57 4.01
N PHE A 15 32.09 -5.42 4.46
CA PHE A 15 32.75 -4.13 4.57
C PHE A 15 32.93 -3.53 3.16
N ALA A 16 31.96 -2.77 2.70
CA ALA A 16 32.10 -1.93 1.54
C ALA A 16 32.56 -0.56 2.03
N PHE A 17 33.79 -0.19 1.73
CA PHE A 17 34.29 1.17 1.94
C PHE A 17 33.66 2.08 0.87
N GLY A 18 32.98 3.16 1.28
CA GLY A 18 32.44 4.17 0.38
C GLY A 18 30.93 4.38 0.55
N ASP A 19 30.42 5.37 -0.16
CA ASP A 19 28.98 5.70 -0.19
C ASP A 19 28.17 4.57 -0.81
N LYS A 20 27.03 4.22 -0.16
CA LYS A 20 26.13 3.13 -0.54
C LYS A 20 24.78 3.67 -0.93
N ILE A 21 24.08 2.92 -1.79
CA ILE A 21 22.66 3.07 -2.04
C ILE A 21 22.00 1.76 -1.57
N ALA A 22 21.07 1.87 -0.63
CA ALA A 22 20.29 0.73 -0.15
C ALA A 22 19.10 0.46 -1.09
N ILE A 23 18.69 -0.81 -1.15
CA ILE A 23 17.45 -1.22 -1.84
C ILE A 23 16.58 -1.91 -0.82
N VAL A 24 15.38 -1.35 -0.59
CA VAL A 24 14.32 -1.95 0.22
C VAL A 24 13.22 -2.44 -0.71
N GLU A 25 12.75 -3.66 -0.50
CA GLU A 25 11.76 -4.28 -1.38
C GLU A 25 10.37 -4.33 -0.73
N VAL A 26 9.36 -3.84 -1.47
CA VAL A 26 7.94 -4.04 -1.16
C VAL A 26 7.36 -4.95 -2.25
N LYS A 27 7.23 -6.25 -1.93
CA LYS A 27 6.82 -7.28 -2.88
C LYS A 27 5.54 -7.99 -2.47
N GLY A 28 4.72 -8.34 -3.48
CA GLY A 28 3.48 -9.09 -3.30
C GLY A 28 2.42 -8.30 -2.55
N VAL A 29 1.45 -9.00 -1.95
CA VAL A 29 0.36 -8.37 -1.20
C VAL A 29 0.90 -7.81 0.12
N ILE A 30 0.61 -6.54 0.41
CA ILE A 30 1.02 -5.89 1.65
C ILE A 30 0.08 -6.35 2.78
N THR A 31 0.55 -7.27 3.58
CA THR A 31 -0.19 -7.81 4.75
C THR A 31 0.36 -7.30 6.08
N GLN A 32 1.62 -6.86 6.09
CA GLN A 32 2.33 -6.35 7.26
C GLN A 32 3.41 -5.35 6.83
N SER A 33 3.85 -4.52 7.76
CA SER A 33 4.78 -3.40 7.53
C SER A 33 6.14 -3.59 8.17
N SER A 34 6.24 -4.42 9.23
CA SER A 34 7.38 -4.47 10.15
C SER A 34 8.72 -4.69 9.45
N GLY A 35 8.82 -5.69 8.55
CA GLY A 35 10.08 -5.98 7.88
C GLY A 35 10.59 -4.82 7.01
N VAL A 36 9.68 -4.14 6.28
CA VAL A 36 10.04 -2.97 5.47
C VAL A 36 10.47 -1.80 6.36
N ILE A 37 9.77 -1.59 7.47
CA ILE A 37 10.08 -0.52 8.42
C ILE A 37 11.44 -0.77 9.08
N GLU A 38 11.73 -2.01 9.51
CA GLU A 38 13.01 -2.38 10.11
C GLU A 38 14.18 -2.11 9.15
N GLU A 39 14.06 -2.50 7.86
CA GLU A 39 15.07 -2.21 6.85
C GLU A 39 15.25 -0.70 6.63
N LEU A 40 14.15 0.06 6.53
CA LEU A 40 14.22 1.51 6.38
C LEU A 40 14.92 2.18 7.57
N GLN A 41 14.67 1.72 8.80
CA GLN A 41 15.30 2.24 10.02
C GLN A 41 16.79 1.87 10.10
N GLU A 42 17.14 0.63 9.74
CA GLU A 42 18.53 0.19 9.66
C GLU A 42 19.32 1.08 8.68
N TYR A 43 18.81 1.27 7.46
CA TYR A 43 19.48 2.09 6.46
C TYR A 43 19.44 3.60 6.76
N LEU A 44 18.45 4.06 7.52
CA LEU A 44 18.46 5.44 8.00
C LEU A 44 19.63 5.67 8.97
N SER A 45 19.91 4.70 9.84
CA SER A 45 20.95 4.77 10.86
C SER A 45 22.38 4.52 10.29
N ASP A 46 22.52 3.87 9.13
CA ASP A 46 23.83 3.63 8.49
C ASP A 46 24.32 4.91 7.77
N GLU A 47 25.30 5.59 8.35
CA GLU A 47 25.90 6.80 7.75
C GLU A 47 26.53 6.55 6.36
N GLY A 48 26.91 5.33 6.03
CA GLY A 48 27.41 4.94 4.70
C GLY A 48 26.32 4.90 3.64
N VAL A 49 25.03 4.77 4.02
CA VAL A 49 23.90 4.79 3.09
C VAL A 49 23.48 6.23 2.81
N LYS A 50 23.66 6.70 1.57
CA LYS A 50 23.35 8.07 1.15
C LYS A 50 21.98 8.24 0.51
N ALA A 51 21.40 7.15 -0.01
CA ALA A 51 20.07 7.16 -0.60
C ALA A 51 19.45 5.76 -0.51
N ILE A 52 18.13 5.70 -0.58
CA ILE A 52 17.35 4.46 -0.58
C ILE A 52 16.55 4.36 -1.87
N ILE A 53 16.59 3.22 -2.51
CA ILE A 53 15.68 2.84 -3.59
C ILE A 53 14.63 1.90 -3.00
N LEU A 54 13.39 2.34 -2.96
CA LEU A 54 12.27 1.49 -2.62
C LEU A 54 11.78 0.79 -3.89
N ARG A 55 12.05 -0.52 -3.97
CA ARG A 55 11.61 -1.36 -5.09
C ARG A 55 10.21 -1.88 -4.80
N VAL A 56 9.20 -1.33 -5.48
CA VAL A 56 7.80 -1.71 -5.28
C VAL A 56 7.34 -2.60 -6.43
N ASP A 57 6.95 -3.83 -6.10
CA ASP A 57 6.31 -4.80 -7.02
C ASP A 57 5.12 -5.44 -6.30
N SER A 58 4.05 -4.68 -6.12
CA SER A 58 2.93 -4.97 -5.24
C SER A 58 1.60 -4.49 -5.82
N PRO A 59 0.54 -5.31 -5.81
CA PRO A 59 -0.81 -4.90 -6.14
C PRO A 59 -1.49 -4.07 -5.03
N GLY A 60 -0.82 -3.87 -3.88
CA GLY A 60 -1.38 -3.31 -2.67
C GLY A 60 -1.73 -4.38 -1.63
N GLY A 61 -2.66 -4.08 -0.75
CA GLY A 61 -3.07 -4.98 0.34
C GLY A 61 -3.76 -4.23 1.47
N ALA A 62 -3.46 -4.61 2.71
CA ALA A 62 -4.06 -4.01 3.89
C ALA A 62 -3.70 -2.52 4.04
N VAL A 63 -4.70 -1.71 4.37
CA VAL A 63 -4.58 -0.24 4.47
C VAL A 63 -3.59 0.16 5.57
N GLY A 64 -3.75 -0.36 6.78
CA GLY A 64 -2.89 -0.02 7.91
C GLY A 64 -1.41 -0.21 7.62
N PRO A 65 -0.95 -1.42 7.23
CA PRO A 65 0.43 -1.65 6.85
C PRO A 65 0.95 -0.74 5.73
N ALA A 66 0.14 -0.45 4.71
CA ALA A 66 0.53 0.47 3.65
C ALA A 66 0.73 1.91 4.18
N GLN A 67 -0.13 2.38 5.09
CA GLN A 67 -0.01 3.67 5.73
C GLN A 67 1.20 3.76 6.67
N GLU A 68 1.52 2.69 7.39
CA GLU A 68 2.70 2.61 8.25
C GLU A 68 3.99 2.71 7.44
N ILE A 69 4.10 1.96 6.33
CA ILE A 69 5.25 2.06 5.43
C ILE A 69 5.34 3.45 4.81
N TYR A 70 4.22 4.02 4.34
CA TYR A 70 4.18 5.39 3.82
C TYR A 70 4.72 6.40 4.83
N SER A 71 4.27 6.31 6.07
CA SER A 71 4.69 7.23 7.14
C SER A 71 6.18 7.10 7.43
N GLU A 72 6.71 5.87 7.42
CA GLU A 72 8.13 5.62 7.60
C GLU A 72 8.97 6.15 6.43
N VAL A 73 8.53 5.94 5.20
CA VAL A 73 9.18 6.51 4.00
C VAL A 73 9.22 8.04 4.10
N LYS A 74 8.12 8.68 4.52
CA LYS A 74 8.07 10.14 4.75
C LYS A 74 9.04 10.59 5.85
N ARG A 75 9.23 9.77 6.90
CA ARG A 75 10.19 10.06 7.96
C ARG A 75 11.63 9.98 7.44
N VAL A 76 11.96 8.91 6.75
CA VAL A 76 13.29 8.68 6.15
C VAL A 76 13.65 9.76 5.13
N GLN A 77 12.68 10.20 4.33
CA GLN A 77 12.84 11.23 3.30
C GLN A 77 13.31 12.59 3.85
N ARG A 78 13.10 12.86 5.14
CA ARG A 78 13.57 14.10 5.78
C ARG A 78 15.10 14.15 5.92
N GLU A 79 15.73 12.99 5.95
CA GLU A 79 17.17 12.85 6.22
C GLU A 79 17.93 12.26 5.02
N LYS A 80 17.31 11.34 4.27
CA LYS A 80 17.93 10.67 3.12
C LYS A 80 17.01 10.71 1.90
N LYS A 81 17.61 10.76 0.71
CA LYS A 81 16.84 10.65 -0.54
C LYS A 81 16.19 9.28 -0.67
N VAL A 82 14.89 9.27 -0.93
CA VAL A 82 14.14 8.05 -1.22
C VAL A 82 13.58 8.12 -2.64
N LEU A 83 13.96 7.17 -3.46
CA LEU A 83 13.46 7.01 -4.82
C LEU A 83 12.65 5.72 -4.91
N VAL A 84 11.57 5.72 -5.67
CA VAL A 84 10.81 4.51 -5.96
C VAL A 84 11.17 3.99 -7.35
N SER A 85 11.43 2.68 -7.43
CA SER A 85 11.49 1.92 -8.67
C SER A 85 10.35 0.93 -8.70
N MET A 86 9.35 1.17 -9.55
CA MET A 86 8.21 0.26 -9.72
C MET A 86 8.60 -0.96 -10.54
N GLY A 87 8.09 -2.12 -10.13
CA GLY A 87 8.19 -3.39 -10.84
C GLY A 87 7.15 -3.56 -11.94
N SER A 88 6.63 -4.77 -12.05
CA SER A 88 5.52 -5.08 -12.96
C SER A 88 4.24 -4.39 -12.51
N VAL A 89 4.02 -4.31 -11.20
CA VAL A 89 2.86 -3.66 -10.59
C VAL A 89 3.27 -2.83 -9.38
N ALA A 90 2.69 -1.65 -9.24
CA ALA A 90 2.74 -0.82 -8.03
C ALA A 90 1.42 -0.05 -7.94
N ALA A 91 0.39 -0.71 -7.46
CA ALA A 91 -1.00 -0.25 -7.51
C ALA A 91 -1.65 -0.27 -6.13
N SER A 92 -2.73 0.48 -5.93
CA SER A 92 -3.46 0.56 -4.66
C SER A 92 -2.51 0.85 -3.49
N GLY A 93 -2.47 0.06 -2.43
CA GLY A 93 -1.52 0.20 -1.32
C GLY A 93 -0.05 0.27 -1.75
N GLY A 94 0.35 -0.39 -2.87
CA GLY A 94 1.69 -0.26 -3.44
C GLY A 94 1.96 1.13 -4.01
N TYR A 95 0.95 1.75 -4.63
CA TYR A 95 1.04 3.15 -5.07
C TYR A 95 0.97 4.13 -3.88
N TYR A 96 0.16 3.80 -2.85
CA TYR A 96 0.13 4.57 -1.60
C TYR A 96 1.52 4.72 -0.99
N VAL A 97 2.24 3.61 -0.86
CA VAL A 97 3.63 3.61 -0.37
C VAL A 97 4.55 4.39 -1.33
N ALA A 98 4.41 4.15 -2.63
CA ALA A 98 5.26 4.78 -3.64
C ALA A 98 5.13 6.30 -3.69
N CYS A 99 3.92 6.85 -3.47
CA CYS A 99 3.69 8.29 -3.56
C CYS A 99 4.38 9.10 -2.44
N ALA A 100 4.87 8.44 -1.38
CA ALA A 100 5.67 9.08 -0.33
C ALA A 100 7.05 9.55 -0.80
N ALA A 101 7.61 8.93 -1.84
CA ALA A 101 9.01 9.15 -2.23
C ALA A 101 9.24 10.44 -3.04
N ASP A 102 10.50 10.91 -3.09
CA ASP A 102 10.92 12.09 -3.85
C ASP A 102 10.63 11.97 -5.35
N LYS A 103 10.92 10.79 -5.92
CA LYS A 103 10.68 10.48 -7.33
C LYS A 103 10.23 9.04 -7.50
N ILE A 104 9.37 8.84 -8.48
CA ILE A 104 8.90 7.54 -8.91
C ILE A 104 9.40 7.27 -10.33
N MET A 105 9.98 6.08 -10.52
CA MET A 105 10.37 5.55 -11.82
C MET A 105 9.53 4.32 -12.12
N ALA A 106 8.94 4.28 -13.30
CA ALA A 106 8.15 3.15 -13.78
C ALA A 106 8.54 2.83 -15.22
N ASN A 107 8.47 1.55 -15.60
CA ASN A 107 8.53 1.18 -17.01
C ASN A 107 7.22 1.58 -17.70
N PRO A 108 7.22 1.81 -19.03
CA PRO A 108 6.00 2.16 -19.76
C PRO A 108 4.84 1.20 -19.55
N GLY A 109 5.13 -0.11 -19.37
CA GLY A 109 4.14 -1.17 -19.16
C GLY A 109 3.85 -1.49 -17.68
N THR A 110 4.46 -0.81 -16.72
CA THR A 110 4.13 -0.99 -15.29
C THR A 110 2.66 -0.69 -15.03
N ILE A 111 1.97 -1.54 -14.30
CA ILE A 111 0.61 -1.27 -13.84
C ILE A 111 0.64 -0.49 -12.54
N THR A 112 -0.05 0.64 -12.48
CA THR A 112 -0.08 1.52 -11.30
C THR A 112 -1.46 2.18 -11.14
N GLY A 113 -1.59 3.15 -10.23
CA GLY A 113 -2.87 3.79 -9.90
C GLY A 113 -3.68 2.91 -8.96
N SER A 114 -4.92 2.56 -9.35
CA SER A 114 -5.88 1.86 -8.47
C SER A 114 -6.05 2.62 -7.14
N ILE A 115 -6.23 3.95 -7.23
CA ILE A 115 -6.44 4.82 -6.07
C ILE A 115 -7.89 4.64 -5.64
N GLY A 116 -8.09 3.76 -4.66
CA GLY A 116 -9.41 3.37 -4.18
C GLY A 116 -9.30 2.38 -3.03
N VAL A 117 -10.44 2.14 -2.39
CA VAL A 117 -10.58 1.22 -1.25
C VAL A 117 -11.78 0.33 -1.48
N ILE A 118 -11.63 -0.95 -1.21
CA ILE A 118 -12.72 -1.92 -1.33
C ILE A 118 -12.84 -2.76 -0.07
N VAL A 119 -14.05 -3.19 0.23
CA VAL A 119 -14.37 -4.31 1.12
C VAL A 119 -15.22 -5.30 0.34
N GLU A 120 -14.76 -6.51 0.23
CA GLU A 120 -15.51 -7.61 -0.41
C GLU A 120 -16.03 -8.55 0.67
N SER A 121 -17.29 -8.91 0.57
CA SER A 121 -17.90 -9.96 1.40
C SER A 121 -18.76 -10.88 0.54
N LEU A 122 -18.62 -12.18 0.76
CA LEU A 122 -19.47 -13.16 0.13
C LEU A 122 -20.70 -13.41 1.02
N ASN A 123 -21.90 -13.40 0.45
CA ASN A 123 -23.11 -13.82 1.17
C ASN A 123 -23.43 -15.27 0.81
N VAL A 124 -23.49 -16.14 1.81
CA VAL A 124 -23.79 -17.57 1.67
C VAL A 124 -25.09 -17.97 2.39
N GLU A 125 -25.90 -17.02 2.81
CA GLU A 125 -27.16 -17.23 3.55
C GLU A 125 -28.07 -18.25 2.84
N ASP A 126 -28.38 -18.00 1.56
CA ASP A 126 -29.29 -18.87 0.79
C ASP A 126 -28.71 -20.28 0.58
N LEU A 127 -27.37 -20.40 0.48
CA LEU A 127 -26.72 -21.71 0.41
C LEU A 127 -26.89 -22.49 1.71
N PHE A 128 -26.66 -21.86 2.86
CA PHE A 128 -26.79 -22.50 4.17
C PHE A 128 -28.22 -22.95 4.43
N GLN A 129 -29.21 -22.16 4.04
CA GLN A 129 -30.63 -22.55 4.14
C GLN A 129 -30.91 -23.81 3.30
N LYS A 130 -30.38 -23.91 2.08
CA LYS A 130 -30.59 -25.08 1.19
C LYS A 130 -29.99 -26.37 1.74
N ILE A 131 -28.89 -26.30 2.47
CA ILE A 131 -28.24 -27.47 3.09
C ILE A 131 -28.65 -27.70 4.54
N GLY A 132 -29.66 -26.95 5.03
CA GLY A 132 -30.20 -27.12 6.37
C GLY A 132 -29.38 -26.57 7.52
N LEU A 133 -28.36 -25.73 7.23
CA LEU A 133 -27.56 -25.05 8.24
C LEU A 133 -28.21 -23.72 8.63
N ARG A 134 -28.24 -23.43 9.93
CA ARG A 134 -28.75 -22.18 10.48
C ARG A 134 -27.71 -21.58 11.41
N PRO A 135 -26.94 -20.58 10.97
CA PRO A 135 -26.02 -19.86 11.84
C PRO A 135 -26.77 -19.15 12.95
N GLU A 136 -26.31 -19.31 14.20
CA GLU A 136 -26.85 -18.61 15.35
C GLU A 136 -25.78 -17.66 15.88
N VAL A 137 -26.10 -16.37 16.01
CA VAL A 137 -25.18 -15.33 16.43
C VAL A 137 -25.71 -14.65 17.68
N ILE A 138 -24.94 -14.71 18.77
CA ILE A 138 -25.15 -13.93 19.98
C ILE A 138 -24.12 -12.78 19.96
N LYS A 139 -24.59 -11.54 20.01
CA LYS A 139 -23.74 -10.36 19.89
C LYS A 139 -24.05 -9.30 20.93
N SER A 140 -23.03 -8.60 21.40
CA SER A 140 -23.16 -7.53 22.39
C SER A 140 -23.58 -6.17 21.81
N GLY A 141 -23.59 -6.03 20.50
CA GLY A 141 -23.96 -4.77 19.81
C GLY A 141 -24.54 -5.06 18.44
N GLU A 142 -25.43 -4.20 17.99
CA GLU A 142 -26.21 -4.38 16.75
C GLU A 142 -25.34 -4.62 15.53
N HIS A 143 -24.26 -3.86 15.38
CA HIS A 143 -23.37 -3.90 14.21
C HIS A 143 -22.14 -4.79 14.39
N LYS A 144 -22.06 -5.59 15.48
CA LYS A 144 -20.84 -6.39 15.77
C LYS A 144 -20.55 -7.46 14.72
N ASP A 145 -21.55 -7.91 14.00
CA ASP A 145 -21.47 -8.89 12.91
C ASP A 145 -21.64 -8.26 11.51
N ILE A 146 -21.37 -6.95 11.40
CA ILE A 146 -21.35 -6.26 10.11
C ILE A 146 -20.40 -6.96 9.14
N GLY A 147 -20.85 -7.22 7.90
CA GLY A 147 -20.07 -7.97 6.92
C GLY A 147 -20.15 -9.50 7.09
N SER A 148 -20.99 -10.01 8.02
CA SER A 148 -21.22 -11.45 8.16
C SER A 148 -21.62 -12.09 6.82
N PRO A 149 -21.01 -13.21 6.42
CA PRO A 149 -21.38 -13.91 5.20
C PRO A 149 -22.71 -14.67 5.32
N PHE A 150 -23.24 -14.81 6.53
CA PHE A 150 -24.38 -15.68 6.83
C PHE A 150 -25.73 -14.95 6.86
N ARG A 151 -25.74 -13.65 6.62
CA ARG A 151 -26.95 -12.84 6.51
C ARG A 151 -26.77 -11.68 5.55
N LYS A 152 -27.85 -11.18 5.02
CA LYS A 152 -27.82 -9.96 4.20
C LYS A 152 -27.44 -8.75 5.07
N MET A 153 -26.59 -7.91 4.50
CA MET A 153 -26.22 -6.64 5.10
C MET A 153 -27.40 -5.67 5.03
N SER A 154 -27.70 -5.00 6.12
CA SER A 154 -28.74 -3.98 6.14
C SER A 154 -28.33 -2.71 5.36
N PRO A 155 -29.30 -1.89 4.90
CA PRO A 155 -28.97 -0.59 4.30
C PRO A 155 -28.19 0.35 5.23
N GLU A 156 -28.42 0.25 6.54
CA GLU A 156 -27.69 1.02 7.55
C GLU A 156 -26.24 0.57 7.67
N GLU A 157 -26.01 -0.74 7.80
CA GLU A 157 -24.66 -1.31 7.84
C GLU A 157 -23.87 -0.98 6.58
N ARG A 158 -24.53 -1.01 5.41
CA ARG A 158 -23.90 -0.58 4.16
C ARG A 158 -23.46 0.89 4.21
N ARG A 159 -24.28 1.79 4.75
CA ARG A 159 -23.92 3.20 4.92
C ARG A 159 -22.74 3.38 5.89
N LEU A 160 -22.74 2.62 6.99
CA LEU A 160 -21.61 2.66 7.95
C LEU A 160 -20.29 2.23 7.30
N LEU A 161 -20.29 1.10 6.59
CA LEU A 161 -19.10 0.64 5.87
C LEU A 161 -18.68 1.62 4.76
N GLN A 162 -19.62 2.15 3.98
CA GLN A 162 -19.32 3.14 2.95
C GLN A 162 -18.67 4.37 3.56
N GLY A 163 -19.13 4.86 4.71
CA GLY A 163 -18.50 6.00 5.39
C GLY A 163 -17.06 5.73 5.81
N VAL A 164 -16.73 4.48 6.22
CA VAL A 164 -15.35 4.08 6.50
C VAL A 164 -14.51 4.07 5.22
N LEU A 165 -15.03 3.50 4.12
CA LEU A 165 -14.34 3.46 2.84
C LEU A 165 -14.08 4.86 2.29
N ASP A 166 -15.08 5.74 2.34
CA ASP A 166 -14.96 7.13 1.89
C ASP A 166 -13.89 7.89 2.68
N ASN A 167 -13.84 7.68 3.99
CA ASN A 167 -12.82 8.29 4.85
C ASN A 167 -11.41 7.81 4.49
N VAL A 168 -11.22 6.50 4.33
CA VAL A 168 -9.92 5.93 3.95
C VAL A 168 -9.52 6.35 2.54
N HIS A 169 -10.48 6.42 1.61
CA HIS A 169 -10.24 6.88 0.24
C HIS A 169 -9.80 8.34 0.22
N GLU A 170 -10.43 9.19 1.02
CA GLU A 170 -10.02 10.60 1.15
C GLU A 170 -8.58 10.72 1.66
N GLN A 171 -8.19 9.91 2.65
CA GLN A 171 -6.80 9.86 3.13
C GLN A 171 -5.83 9.46 2.00
N PHE A 172 -6.21 8.53 1.12
CA PHE A 172 -5.38 8.14 -0.02
C PHE A 172 -5.24 9.31 -1.01
N ILE A 173 -6.32 9.99 -1.36
CA ILE A 173 -6.31 11.17 -2.22
C ILE A 173 -5.36 12.24 -1.67
N GLN A 174 -5.45 12.54 -0.37
CA GLN A 174 -4.60 13.52 0.29
C GLN A 174 -3.11 13.10 0.26
N ALA A 175 -2.82 11.84 0.55
CA ALA A 175 -1.45 11.31 0.50
C ALA A 175 -0.83 11.44 -0.90
N VAL A 176 -1.60 11.13 -1.95
CA VAL A 176 -1.15 11.30 -3.34
C VAL A 176 -0.98 12.77 -3.69
N ALA A 177 -1.93 13.63 -3.33
CA ALA A 177 -1.86 15.06 -3.59
C ALA A 177 -0.60 15.68 -2.97
N GLU A 178 -0.33 15.36 -1.71
CA GLU A 178 0.88 15.80 -1.00
C GLU A 178 2.16 15.25 -1.65
N GLY A 179 2.24 13.93 -1.82
CA GLY A 179 3.44 13.26 -2.30
C GLY A 179 3.79 13.61 -3.75
N ARG A 180 2.78 13.84 -4.58
CA ARG A 180 2.97 14.23 -6.00
C ARG A 180 2.88 15.74 -6.25
N LYS A 181 2.62 16.53 -5.21
CA LYS A 181 2.46 18.00 -5.30
C LYS A 181 1.40 18.40 -6.34
N LEU A 182 0.27 17.70 -6.31
CA LEU A 182 -0.86 17.95 -7.19
C LEU A 182 -2.03 18.56 -6.41
N PRO A 183 -2.88 19.39 -7.08
CA PRO A 183 -4.12 19.81 -6.47
C PRO A 183 -4.99 18.59 -6.11
N VAL A 184 -5.62 18.62 -4.94
CA VAL A 184 -6.47 17.53 -4.42
C VAL A 184 -7.58 17.19 -5.43
N GLU A 185 -8.20 18.20 -6.04
CA GLU A 185 -9.27 18.00 -7.00
C GLU A 185 -8.81 17.31 -8.29
N LYS A 186 -7.56 17.55 -8.72
CA LYS A 186 -6.97 16.81 -9.85
C LYS A 186 -6.80 15.33 -9.49
N VAL A 187 -6.30 15.04 -8.29
CA VAL A 187 -6.14 13.66 -7.81
C VAL A 187 -7.50 12.99 -7.67
N ARG A 188 -8.49 13.68 -7.07
CA ARG A 188 -9.86 13.18 -6.92
C ARG A 188 -10.48 12.74 -8.26
N GLY A 189 -10.26 13.49 -9.32
CA GLY A 189 -10.72 13.14 -10.67
C GLY A 189 -10.05 11.89 -11.28
N LEU A 190 -8.91 11.47 -10.73
CA LEU A 190 -8.17 10.26 -11.15
C LEU A 190 -8.37 9.08 -10.18
N ALA A 191 -8.92 9.34 -8.99
CA ALA A 191 -9.00 8.39 -7.88
C ALA A 191 -10.35 7.65 -7.85
N ASP A 192 -10.76 7.10 -8.97
CA ASP A 192 -11.99 6.30 -9.10
C ASP A 192 -11.70 4.77 -9.07
N GLY A 193 -10.49 4.40 -8.69
CA GLY A 193 -10.06 3.00 -8.65
C GLY A 193 -9.46 2.48 -9.96
N ARG A 194 -9.44 3.30 -11.03
CA ARG A 194 -8.86 2.86 -12.31
C ARG A 194 -7.36 2.62 -12.22
N ILE A 195 -6.87 1.72 -13.06
CA ILE A 195 -5.44 1.46 -13.25
C ILE A 195 -4.89 2.29 -14.41
N PHE A 196 -3.58 2.50 -14.39
CA PHE A 196 -2.82 3.17 -15.43
C PHE A 196 -1.60 2.33 -15.80
N SER A 197 -1.18 2.39 -17.06
CA SER A 197 0.19 2.02 -17.41
C SER A 197 1.17 3.08 -16.91
N GLY A 198 2.45 2.73 -16.76
CA GLY A 198 3.48 3.70 -16.40
C GLY A 198 3.58 4.86 -17.40
N ASN A 199 3.29 4.60 -18.68
CA ASN A 199 3.25 5.65 -19.69
C ASN A 199 2.07 6.61 -19.49
N GLN A 200 0.87 6.09 -19.16
CA GLN A 200 -0.30 6.91 -18.86
C GLN A 200 -0.14 7.70 -17.55
N ALA A 201 0.51 7.13 -16.55
CA ALA A 201 0.74 7.79 -15.26
C ALA A 201 1.76 8.93 -15.31
N LYS A 202 2.52 9.07 -16.41
CA LYS A 202 3.49 10.15 -16.61
C LYS A 202 2.82 11.43 -17.13
N ALA A 203 1.68 11.33 -17.80
CA ALA A 203 0.94 12.45 -18.42
C ALA A 203 0.13 13.23 -17.38
#